data_60a825e15a2d6bd995cd589c916b2862
#
_entry.id   60a825e15a2d6bd995cd589c916b2862
#
_cell.length_a   1.000
_cell.length_b   1.000
_cell.length_c   1.000
_cell.angle_alpha   90.00
_cell.angle_beta   90.00
_cell.angle_gamma   90.00
#
_symmetry.space_group_name_H-M   'P 1'
#
loop_
_entity.id
_entity.type
_entity.pdbx_description
1 polymer ?
#
loop_
_entity_poly.entity_id
_entity_poly.type
_entity_poly.pdbx_seq_one_letter_code
_entity_poly.pdbx_strand_id
1 'polypeptide(L)'
;MSIASLIKRHYRSAAVLLGVFAVMFGSLLFVNQALANSNNPVVKAGEKLVNIYDRGTGRTVITKARTIRETLKAANIKVDEKQDVIEPSLDTDMAAEKYNINIYRARPITIVDNGKRLKVTTAQQTPALIAKAAGLKVYPEDKTALSKTDNLLVDGAGLVMKVERATAVNFVLYGKESIIRTHAKTVGDLLKEKNIKPGKNDTLSVGALTAISEGMKIELWRNGKQTVTVEEEVNFQTEKIQDANKDIGHKEIKQVGEKGKRNATYEIEMKNGIEISRKEIASVTTKEPKKQIEIVGAKSSNTFSGSFA
;
A
#
# COMPACT_ATOMS: atom_id res chain seq x y z
N MET A 1 -15.24 19.48 -24.06
CA MET A 1 -14.65 19.72 -22.72
C MET A 1 -13.70 20.89 -22.86
N SER A 2 -13.96 22.01 -22.13
CA SER A 2 -13.20 23.26 -22.26
C SER A 2 -11.83 23.14 -21.59
N ILE A 3 -10.80 23.62 -22.28
CA ILE A 3 -9.40 23.72 -21.81
C ILE A 3 -9.30 24.40 -20.43
N ALA A 4 -10.26 25.28 -20.08
CA ALA A 4 -10.35 25.96 -18.80
C ALA A 4 -10.55 25.02 -17.58
N SER A 5 -11.18 23.85 -17.75
CA SER A 5 -11.41 22.89 -16.67
C SER A 5 -10.17 22.04 -16.35
N LEU A 6 -9.32 21.78 -17.33
CA LEU A 6 -8.04 21.08 -17.15
C LEU A 6 -7.02 21.97 -16.41
N ILE A 7 -6.99 23.25 -16.76
CA ILE A 7 -6.08 24.21 -16.13
C ILE A 7 -6.39 24.39 -14.65
N LYS A 8 -7.68 24.44 -14.26
CA LYS A 8 -8.11 24.62 -12.86
C LYS A 8 -7.74 23.42 -11.96
N ARG A 9 -7.63 22.21 -12.52
CA ARG A 9 -7.27 20.99 -11.79
C ARG A 9 -5.77 20.91 -11.49
N HIS A 10 -4.94 21.39 -12.41
CA HIS A 10 -3.48 21.44 -12.21
C HIS A 10 -3.04 22.59 -11.29
N TYR A 11 -3.75 23.71 -11.27
CA TYR A 11 -3.46 24.82 -10.36
C TYR A 11 -3.69 24.47 -8.89
N ARG A 12 -4.68 23.62 -8.55
CA ARG A 12 -4.89 23.19 -7.15
C ARG A 12 -3.81 22.24 -6.66
N SER A 13 -3.28 21.37 -7.50
CA SER A 13 -2.17 20.48 -7.16
C SER A 13 -0.82 21.24 -7.11
N ALA A 14 -0.63 22.22 -7.98
CA ALA A 14 0.55 23.10 -7.98
C ALA A 14 0.55 24.08 -6.79
N ALA A 15 -0.62 24.56 -6.35
CA ALA A 15 -0.72 25.46 -5.20
C ALA A 15 -0.42 24.74 -3.87
N VAL A 16 -0.77 23.45 -3.74
CA VAL A 16 -0.39 22.63 -2.56
C VAL A 16 1.09 22.30 -2.57
N LEU A 17 1.68 22.00 -3.73
CA LEU A 17 3.13 21.80 -3.86
C LEU A 17 3.93 23.10 -3.64
N LEU A 18 3.45 24.23 -4.14
CA LEU A 18 4.05 25.55 -3.88
C LEU A 18 3.91 25.98 -2.43
N GLY A 19 2.81 25.61 -1.75
CA GLY A 19 2.63 25.90 -0.30
C GLY A 19 3.64 25.12 0.57
N VAL A 20 3.91 23.85 0.25
CA VAL A 20 4.92 23.06 0.97
C VAL A 20 6.34 23.53 0.65
N PHE A 21 6.61 23.94 -0.60
CA PHE A 21 7.90 24.56 -0.95
C PHE A 21 8.06 25.96 -0.33
N ALA A 22 7.00 26.77 -0.21
CA ALA A 22 7.07 28.10 0.39
C ALA A 22 7.34 28.04 1.89
N VAL A 23 6.83 27.03 2.61
CA VAL A 23 7.16 26.81 4.03
C VAL A 23 8.60 26.31 4.20
N MET A 24 9.11 25.47 3.26
CA MET A 24 10.53 25.10 3.27
C MET A 24 11.45 26.24 2.83
N PHE A 25 11.07 27.06 1.83
CA PHE A 25 11.86 28.21 1.41
C PHE A 25 11.75 29.42 2.35
N GLY A 26 10.61 29.62 2.99
CA GLY A 26 10.43 30.69 3.99
C GLY A 26 11.36 30.50 5.20
N SER A 27 11.59 29.28 5.64
CA SER A 27 12.59 28.99 6.68
C SER A 27 14.04 29.20 6.20
N LEU A 28 14.31 29.00 4.89
CA LEU A 28 15.64 29.29 4.32
C LEU A 28 15.93 30.79 4.20
N LEU A 29 14.93 31.62 3.93
CA LEU A 29 15.10 33.07 3.80
C LEU A 29 15.26 33.79 5.16
N PHE A 30 14.62 33.29 6.21
CA PHE A 30 14.82 33.82 7.56
C PHE A 30 16.22 33.49 8.12
N VAL A 31 16.79 32.34 7.74
CA VAL A 31 18.16 31.98 8.13
C VAL A 31 19.19 32.85 7.43
N ASN A 32 18.96 33.29 6.19
CA ASN A 32 19.89 34.17 5.48
C ASN A 32 19.94 35.60 6.01
N GLN A 33 18.87 36.14 6.60
CA GLN A 33 18.90 37.48 7.21
C GLN A 33 19.60 37.51 8.57
N ALA A 34 19.59 36.42 9.33
CA ALA A 34 20.33 36.31 10.59
C ALA A 34 21.85 36.11 10.37
N LEU A 35 22.26 35.67 9.19
CA LEU A 35 23.70 35.45 8.84
C LEU A 35 24.37 36.66 8.23
N ALA A 36 23.65 37.75 7.92
CA ALA A 36 24.25 38.95 7.30
C ALA A 36 25.08 39.84 8.27
N ASN A 37 25.11 39.49 9.56
CA ASN A 37 25.78 40.33 10.54
C ASN A 37 26.70 39.58 11.53
N SER A 38 27.25 38.44 11.15
CA SER A 38 28.27 37.77 11.96
C SER A 38 29.41 37.28 11.12
N ASN A 39 30.65 37.61 11.53
CA ASN A 39 31.92 37.13 11.00
C ASN A 39 31.75 35.68 10.53
N ASN A 40 31.81 35.45 9.21
CA ASN A 40 31.84 34.09 8.67
C ASN A 40 32.97 33.32 9.37
N PRO A 41 32.68 32.26 10.11
CA PRO A 41 33.71 31.51 10.78
C PRO A 41 34.69 31.01 9.74
N VAL A 42 35.97 31.38 9.89
CA VAL A 42 37.05 30.92 8.98
C VAL A 42 37.23 29.43 9.24
N VAL A 43 36.79 28.62 8.27
CA VAL A 43 36.95 27.16 8.32
C VAL A 43 38.36 26.85 7.79
N LYS A 44 39.17 26.19 8.62
CA LYS A 44 40.54 25.77 8.24
C LYS A 44 40.50 24.48 7.39
N ALA A 45 41.58 24.22 6.68
CA ALA A 45 41.68 22.99 5.88
C ALA A 45 41.38 21.72 6.72
N GLY A 46 40.48 20.89 6.24
CA GLY A 46 40.04 19.68 6.92
C GLY A 46 38.96 19.88 8.00
N GLU A 47 38.53 21.10 8.26
CA GLU A 47 37.39 21.42 9.12
C GLU A 47 36.13 21.52 8.28
N LYS A 48 34.99 21.24 8.92
CA LYS A 48 33.66 21.29 8.32
C LYS A 48 32.76 22.20 9.12
N LEU A 49 31.92 22.98 8.43
CA LEU A 49 30.91 23.82 9.03
C LEU A 49 29.59 23.02 9.09
N VAL A 50 29.12 22.76 10.28
CA VAL A 50 27.90 21.93 10.47
C VAL A 50 26.84 22.71 11.21
N ASN A 51 25.68 22.87 10.58
CA ASN A 51 24.49 23.41 11.21
C ASN A 51 23.65 22.26 11.75
N ILE A 52 23.36 22.25 13.02
CA ILE A 52 22.59 21.24 13.71
C ILE A 52 21.25 21.86 14.15
N TYR A 53 20.15 21.29 13.69
CA TYR A 53 18.79 21.70 14.06
C TYR A 53 18.20 20.66 14.98
N ASP A 54 17.92 21.03 16.22
CA ASP A 54 17.33 20.18 17.24
C ASP A 54 16.24 20.96 18.00
N ARG A 55 15.03 20.40 18.08
CA ARG A 55 13.89 21.00 18.81
C ARG A 55 13.58 22.45 18.43
N GLY A 56 13.73 22.79 17.16
CA GLY A 56 13.48 24.15 16.65
C GLY A 56 14.60 25.15 16.92
N THR A 57 15.73 24.72 17.49
CA THR A 57 16.92 25.55 17.69
C THR A 57 18.01 25.13 16.71
N GLY A 58 18.69 26.13 16.12
CA GLY A 58 19.84 25.92 15.25
C GLY A 58 21.13 26.19 16.01
N ARG A 59 22.14 25.32 15.87
CA ARG A 59 23.48 25.48 16.40
C ARG A 59 24.49 25.20 15.31
N THR A 60 25.43 26.12 15.08
CA THR A 60 26.53 25.93 14.16
C THR A 60 27.77 25.46 14.89
N VAL A 61 28.44 24.44 14.41
CA VAL A 61 29.71 23.92 14.95
C VAL A 61 30.75 23.75 13.83
N ILE A 62 32.02 23.96 14.17
CA ILE A 62 33.14 23.61 13.32
C ILE A 62 33.77 22.34 13.86
N THR A 63 33.98 21.35 13.00
CA THR A 63 34.46 20.02 13.42
C THR A 63 35.39 19.39 12.36
N LYS A 64 36.26 18.49 12.83
CA LYS A 64 37.06 17.58 11.98
C LYS A 64 36.48 16.18 11.93
N ALA A 65 35.26 15.98 12.53
CA ALA A 65 34.59 14.69 12.55
C ALA A 65 34.38 14.15 11.13
N ARG A 66 34.43 12.83 11.00
CA ARG A 66 34.26 12.13 9.73
C ARG A 66 32.82 11.75 9.49
N THR A 67 32.05 11.52 10.55
CA THR A 67 30.66 11.11 10.49
C THR A 67 29.74 12.06 11.24
N ILE A 68 28.42 11.96 10.95
CA ILE A 68 27.38 12.69 11.70
C ILE A 68 27.40 12.29 13.17
N ARG A 69 27.58 11.00 13.47
CA ARG A 69 27.69 10.44 14.82
C ARG A 69 28.79 11.11 15.64
N GLU A 70 29.98 11.19 15.07
CA GLU A 70 31.12 11.85 15.71
C GLU A 70 30.87 13.35 15.94
N THR A 71 30.24 14.01 14.96
CA THR A 71 29.88 15.42 15.05
C THR A 71 28.93 15.68 16.21
N LEU A 72 27.85 14.90 16.33
CA LEU A 72 26.87 15.03 17.43
C LEU A 72 27.50 14.73 18.79
N LYS A 73 28.38 13.74 18.86
CA LYS A 73 29.16 13.43 20.07
C LYS A 73 30.06 14.59 20.46
N ALA A 74 30.83 15.16 19.51
CA ALA A 74 31.69 16.33 19.75
C ALA A 74 30.89 17.57 20.16
N ALA A 75 29.68 17.74 19.66
CA ALA A 75 28.73 18.80 20.04
C ALA A 75 28.03 18.55 21.38
N ASN A 76 28.29 17.41 22.04
CA ASN A 76 27.60 16.94 23.27
C ASN A 76 26.08 16.83 23.11
N ILE A 77 25.62 16.40 21.91
CA ILE A 77 24.20 16.19 21.62
C ILE A 77 23.92 14.68 21.69
N LYS A 78 23.15 14.30 22.71
CA LYS A 78 22.69 12.91 22.86
C LYS A 78 21.45 12.66 22.01
N VAL A 79 21.40 11.55 21.30
CA VAL A 79 20.25 11.11 20.51
C VAL A 79 19.84 9.69 20.96
N ASP A 80 18.54 9.41 20.88
CA ASP A 80 18.04 8.05 21.04
C ASP A 80 17.97 7.40 19.67
N GLU A 81 18.95 6.56 19.35
CA GLU A 81 19.07 5.92 18.04
C GLU A 81 17.89 5.01 17.67
N LYS A 82 17.08 4.58 18.67
CA LYS A 82 15.91 3.74 18.44
C LYS A 82 14.64 4.53 18.14
N GLN A 83 14.57 5.76 18.64
CA GLN A 83 13.33 6.55 18.60
C GLN A 83 13.47 7.85 17.79
N ASP A 84 14.64 8.50 17.83
CA ASP A 84 14.90 9.73 17.09
C ASP A 84 15.23 9.42 15.61
N VAL A 85 14.92 10.37 14.73
CA VAL A 85 15.33 10.33 13.32
C VAL A 85 16.34 11.44 13.08
N ILE A 86 17.47 11.09 12.49
CA ILE A 86 18.56 12.01 12.19
C ILE A 86 18.80 12.01 10.69
N GLU A 87 18.82 13.20 10.10
CA GLU A 87 19.06 13.40 8.67
C GLU A 87 20.21 14.40 8.44
N PRO A 88 21.26 14.01 7.71
CA PRO A 88 21.59 12.68 7.19
C PRO A 88 21.79 11.63 8.31
N SER A 89 21.82 10.33 7.96
CA SER A 89 21.94 9.25 8.96
C SER A 89 23.25 9.36 9.75
N LEU A 90 23.26 8.80 10.99
CA LEU A 90 24.39 8.92 11.92
C LEU A 90 25.73 8.46 11.32
N ASP A 91 25.72 7.41 10.51
CA ASP A 91 26.92 6.81 9.96
C ASP A 91 27.26 7.33 8.54
N THR A 92 26.63 8.44 8.13
CA THR A 92 26.97 9.13 6.88
C THR A 92 28.36 9.75 6.99
N ASP A 93 29.22 9.41 6.04
CA ASP A 93 30.54 10.05 5.87
C ASP A 93 30.40 11.48 5.38
N MET A 94 31.07 12.39 6.06
CA MET A 94 31.02 13.81 5.79
C MET A 94 32.17 14.20 4.84
N ALA A 95 31.94 14.09 3.53
CA ALA A 95 32.92 14.44 2.50
C ALA A 95 32.95 15.95 2.14
N ALA A 96 31.82 16.65 2.30
CA ALA A 96 31.72 18.07 1.97
C ALA A 96 32.16 18.97 3.13
N GLU A 97 32.42 20.24 2.82
CA GLU A 97 32.83 21.26 3.81
C GLU A 97 31.64 21.79 4.65
N LYS A 98 30.42 21.67 4.17
CA LYS A 98 29.20 22.17 4.83
C LYS A 98 28.15 21.09 4.93
N TYR A 99 27.54 20.97 6.11
CA TYR A 99 26.44 20.04 6.39
C TYR A 99 25.32 20.70 7.19
N ASN A 100 24.10 20.24 6.93
CA ASN A 100 22.95 20.52 7.77
C ASN A 100 22.48 19.18 8.37
N ILE A 101 22.37 19.13 9.69
CA ILE A 101 21.90 17.95 10.41
C ILE A 101 20.56 18.31 11.04
N ASN A 102 19.52 17.59 10.71
CA ASN A 102 18.20 17.71 11.34
C ASN A 102 18.00 16.56 12.33
N ILE A 103 17.64 16.88 13.56
CA ILE A 103 17.33 15.91 14.61
C ILE A 103 15.83 16.01 14.91
N TYR A 104 15.09 15.02 14.45
CA TYR A 104 13.68 14.87 14.77
C TYR A 104 13.55 14.02 16.01
N ARG A 105 13.18 14.64 17.12
CA ARG A 105 13.00 13.97 18.41
C ARG A 105 11.70 13.20 18.44
N ALA A 106 11.75 12.01 19.00
CA ALA A 106 10.55 11.25 19.27
C ALA A 106 9.65 11.99 20.25
N ARG A 107 8.37 12.04 19.94
CA ARG A 107 7.33 12.71 20.73
C ARG A 107 6.07 11.87 20.79
N PRO A 108 5.29 11.95 21.87
CA PRO A 108 4.02 11.26 21.96
C PRO A 108 3.00 11.90 20.99
N ILE A 109 2.32 11.03 20.26
CA ILE A 109 1.24 11.38 19.33
C ILE A 109 0.04 10.49 19.66
N THR A 110 -1.15 11.06 19.75
CA THR A 110 -2.38 10.29 19.87
C THR A 110 -3.02 10.14 18.52
N ILE A 111 -3.24 8.90 18.09
CA ILE A 111 -3.95 8.55 16.87
C ILE A 111 -5.40 8.29 17.25
N VAL A 112 -6.32 8.99 16.58
CA VAL A 112 -7.77 8.79 16.71
C VAL A 112 -8.29 8.13 15.43
N ASP A 113 -8.71 6.88 15.55
CA ASP A 113 -9.21 6.04 14.45
C ASP A 113 -10.58 5.48 14.83
N ASN A 114 -11.63 5.88 14.13
CA ASN A 114 -13.02 5.50 14.45
C ASN A 114 -13.35 5.64 15.94
N GLY A 115 -12.95 6.74 16.56
CA GLY A 115 -13.16 7.03 17.98
C GLY A 115 -12.21 6.29 18.94
N LYS A 116 -11.48 5.30 18.49
CA LYS A 116 -10.44 4.63 19.29
C LYS A 116 -9.19 5.50 19.35
N ARG A 117 -8.57 5.56 20.53
CA ARG A 117 -7.34 6.31 20.76
C ARG A 117 -6.15 5.37 20.97
N LEU A 118 -5.11 5.55 20.15
CA LEU A 118 -3.85 4.83 20.25
C LEU A 118 -2.72 5.85 20.47
N LYS A 119 -1.88 5.66 21.47
CA LYS A 119 -0.69 6.50 21.69
C LYS A 119 0.54 5.84 21.09
N VAL A 120 1.35 6.62 20.38
CA VAL A 120 2.64 6.20 19.84
C VAL A 120 3.68 7.28 20.11
N THR A 121 4.90 6.88 20.52
CA THR A 121 6.04 7.78 20.61
C THR A 121 6.89 7.59 19.37
N THR A 122 7.04 8.65 18.56
CA THR A 122 7.76 8.57 17.29
C THR A 122 8.31 9.91 16.85
N ALA A 123 9.43 9.88 16.13
CA ALA A 123 10.02 11.05 15.49
C ALA A 123 9.45 11.31 14.09
N GLN A 124 8.59 10.43 13.60
CA GLN A 124 8.02 10.54 12.26
C GLN A 124 7.17 11.80 12.11
N GLN A 125 7.26 12.43 10.90
CA GLN A 125 6.66 13.74 10.64
C GLN A 125 5.37 13.66 9.80
N THR A 126 5.14 12.57 9.08
CA THR A 126 3.98 12.42 8.20
C THR A 126 2.96 11.44 8.77
N PRO A 127 1.65 11.63 8.54
CA PRO A 127 0.62 10.71 9.01
C PRO A 127 0.86 9.25 8.59
N ALA A 128 1.32 9.03 7.37
CA ALA A 128 1.60 7.67 6.87
C ALA A 128 2.73 6.97 7.66
N LEU A 129 3.81 7.69 7.97
CA LEU A 129 4.93 7.15 8.74
C LEU A 129 4.58 6.99 10.22
N ILE A 130 3.77 7.92 10.78
CA ILE A 130 3.24 7.82 12.14
C ILE A 130 2.35 6.59 12.26
N ALA A 131 1.43 6.36 11.32
CA ALA A 131 0.59 5.18 11.27
C ALA A 131 1.42 3.90 11.20
N LYS A 132 2.44 3.86 10.34
CA LYS A 132 3.35 2.74 10.22
C LYS A 132 4.10 2.46 11.53
N ALA A 133 4.61 3.50 12.21
CA ALA A 133 5.27 3.37 13.49
C ALA A 133 4.34 2.83 14.60
N ALA A 134 3.04 3.13 14.50
CA ALA A 134 2.01 2.63 15.40
C ALA A 134 1.49 1.23 15.04
N GLY A 135 1.97 0.60 13.94
CA GLY A 135 1.44 -0.66 13.42
C GLY A 135 0.03 -0.53 12.82
N LEU A 136 -0.42 0.69 12.53
CA LEU A 136 -1.74 0.98 12.00
C LEU A 136 -1.73 0.93 10.48
N LYS A 137 -2.55 0.05 9.89
CA LYS A 137 -2.76 0.03 8.45
C LYS A 137 -3.69 1.16 8.04
N VAL A 138 -3.21 2.04 7.19
CA VAL A 138 -3.97 3.14 6.56
C VAL A 138 -3.99 2.87 5.05
N TYR A 139 -5.16 3.04 4.43
CA TYR A 139 -5.33 2.86 3.00
C TYR A 139 -5.21 4.20 2.27
N PRO A 140 -4.86 4.19 0.97
CA PRO A 140 -4.72 5.43 0.19
C PRO A 140 -5.97 6.31 0.16
N GLU A 141 -7.13 5.69 0.29
CA GLU A 141 -8.42 6.39 0.29
C GLU A 141 -8.78 6.98 1.65
N ASP A 142 -8.14 6.53 2.74
CA ASP A 142 -8.38 7.08 4.07
C ASP A 142 -7.86 8.52 4.15
N LYS A 143 -8.61 9.39 4.80
CA LYS A 143 -8.16 10.76 5.08
C LYS A 143 -7.44 10.79 6.40
N THR A 144 -6.26 11.41 6.40
CA THR A 144 -5.46 11.57 7.60
C THR A 144 -5.08 13.02 7.81
N ALA A 145 -5.16 13.49 9.04
CA ALA A 145 -4.76 14.83 9.42
C ALA A 145 -3.96 14.80 10.74
N LEU A 146 -2.81 15.50 10.75
CA LEU A 146 -2.00 15.70 11.94
C LEU A 146 -2.16 17.16 12.39
N SER A 147 -2.57 17.38 13.63
CA SER A 147 -2.78 18.71 14.22
C SER A 147 -2.26 18.76 15.65
N LYS A 148 -2.12 19.97 16.18
CA LYS A 148 -1.98 20.15 17.62
C LYS A 148 -3.29 19.73 18.30
N THR A 149 -3.18 19.23 19.54
CA THR A 149 -4.37 18.93 20.34
C THR A 149 -5.04 20.21 20.82
N ASP A 150 -6.36 20.20 20.84
CA ASP A 150 -7.17 21.24 21.48
C ASP A 150 -7.41 20.92 22.96
N ASN A 151 -7.22 19.66 23.37
CA ASN A 151 -7.45 19.21 24.75
C ASN A 151 -6.40 18.16 25.16
N LEU A 152 -5.34 18.65 25.81
CA LEU A 152 -4.23 17.82 26.27
C LEU A 152 -4.65 16.74 27.29
N LEU A 153 -5.66 17.03 28.12
CA LEU A 153 -6.15 16.08 29.13
C LEU A 153 -6.87 14.90 28.50
N VAL A 154 -7.62 15.13 27.42
CA VAL A 154 -8.34 14.08 26.71
C VAL A 154 -7.40 13.29 25.81
N ASP A 155 -6.55 13.98 25.09
CA ASP A 155 -5.67 13.34 24.11
C ASP A 155 -4.38 12.78 24.75
N GLY A 156 -3.92 13.40 25.83
CA GLY A 156 -2.72 12.98 26.57
C GLY A 156 -1.42 13.09 25.77
N ALA A 157 -1.44 13.85 24.67
CA ALA A 157 -0.31 14.17 23.81
C ALA A 157 -0.53 15.52 23.14
N GLY A 158 0.57 16.27 22.87
CA GLY A 158 0.49 17.59 22.23
C GLY A 158 0.10 17.56 20.75
N LEU A 159 0.15 16.37 20.12
CA LEU A 159 -0.23 16.16 18.73
C LEU A 159 -1.26 15.04 18.61
N VAL A 160 -2.21 15.26 17.72
CA VAL A 160 -3.27 14.31 17.39
C VAL A 160 -3.27 14.03 15.90
N MET A 161 -3.23 12.77 15.53
CA MET A 161 -3.46 12.28 14.19
C MET A 161 -4.87 11.71 14.09
N LYS A 162 -5.73 12.35 13.31
CA LYS A 162 -7.08 11.85 13.03
C LYS A 162 -7.05 10.99 11.76
N VAL A 163 -7.73 9.86 11.79
CA VAL A 163 -7.93 8.96 10.65
C VAL A 163 -9.42 8.85 10.38
N GLU A 164 -9.85 9.34 9.23
CA GLU A 164 -11.20 9.14 8.71
C GLU A 164 -11.16 7.99 7.72
N ARG A 165 -11.76 6.86 8.08
CA ARG A 165 -11.74 5.65 7.27
C ARG A 165 -12.68 5.78 6.08
N ALA A 166 -12.18 5.43 4.92
CA ALA A 166 -13.01 5.19 3.76
C ALA A 166 -13.77 3.87 3.92
N THR A 167 -15.08 3.87 3.68
CA THR A 167 -15.94 2.69 3.75
C THR A 167 -15.58 1.73 2.62
N ALA A 168 -15.35 0.45 2.93
CA ALA A 168 -15.10 -0.58 1.93
C ALA A 168 -16.41 -1.17 1.45
N VAL A 169 -16.59 -1.29 0.13
CA VAL A 169 -17.74 -1.91 -0.52
C VAL A 169 -17.28 -2.97 -1.53
N ASN A 170 -18.06 -4.04 -1.67
CA ASN A 170 -17.84 -5.06 -2.68
C ASN A 170 -18.55 -4.62 -3.96
N PHE A 171 -17.78 -4.15 -4.94
CA PHE A 171 -18.33 -3.60 -6.18
C PHE A 171 -18.13 -4.58 -7.34
N VAL A 172 -19.22 -4.94 -8.01
CA VAL A 172 -19.21 -5.77 -9.22
C VAL A 172 -19.54 -4.87 -10.42
N LEU A 173 -18.55 -4.61 -11.24
CA LEU A 173 -18.73 -3.82 -12.44
C LEU A 173 -18.68 -4.75 -13.67
N TYR A 174 -19.83 -4.98 -14.29
CA TYR A 174 -19.98 -5.84 -15.47
C TYR A 174 -19.34 -7.21 -15.29
N GLY A 175 -19.52 -7.83 -14.12
CA GLY A 175 -18.99 -9.14 -13.75
C GLY A 175 -17.61 -9.12 -13.10
N LYS A 176 -16.90 -8.00 -13.09
CA LYS A 176 -15.61 -7.89 -12.43
C LYS A 176 -15.79 -7.43 -10.98
N GLU A 177 -15.47 -8.31 -10.06
CA GLU A 177 -15.49 -8.00 -8.62
C GLU A 177 -14.27 -7.21 -8.19
N SER A 178 -14.48 -6.26 -7.29
CA SER A 178 -13.40 -5.48 -6.65
C SER A 178 -13.87 -4.92 -5.31
N ILE A 179 -12.94 -4.75 -4.37
CA ILE A 179 -13.20 -3.99 -3.14
C ILE A 179 -12.84 -2.54 -3.44
N ILE A 180 -13.82 -1.66 -3.33
CA ILE A 180 -13.65 -0.21 -3.51
C ILE A 180 -13.78 0.46 -2.15
N ARG A 181 -12.86 1.38 -1.85
CA ARG A 181 -12.93 2.24 -0.67
C ARG A 181 -13.39 3.63 -1.09
N THR A 182 -14.32 4.22 -0.30
CA THR A 182 -14.96 5.49 -0.66
C THR A 182 -15.38 6.29 0.57
N HIS A 183 -15.47 7.60 0.41
CA HIS A 183 -16.13 8.52 1.35
C HIS A 183 -17.51 8.97 0.85
N ALA A 184 -17.96 8.43 -0.27
CA ALA A 184 -19.30 8.70 -0.79
C ALA A 184 -20.36 8.22 0.23
N LYS A 185 -21.42 8.99 0.38
CA LYS A 185 -22.51 8.67 1.30
C LYS A 185 -23.58 7.80 0.64
N THR A 186 -23.74 7.94 -0.66
CA THR A 186 -24.73 7.19 -1.44
C THR A 186 -24.08 6.43 -2.59
N VAL A 187 -24.76 5.42 -3.09
CA VAL A 187 -24.32 4.65 -4.26
C VAL A 187 -24.14 5.55 -5.48
N GLY A 188 -25.04 6.51 -5.70
CA GLY A 188 -24.94 7.46 -6.79
C GLY A 188 -23.70 8.37 -6.68
N ASP A 189 -23.33 8.77 -5.47
CA ASP A 189 -22.11 9.57 -5.25
C ASP A 189 -20.85 8.73 -5.47
N LEU A 190 -20.87 7.43 -5.09
CA LEU A 190 -19.79 6.50 -5.41
C LEU A 190 -19.58 6.37 -6.92
N LEU A 191 -20.66 6.18 -7.68
CA LEU A 191 -20.58 6.10 -9.14
C LEU A 191 -19.98 7.37 -9.73
N LYS A 192 -20.36 8.55 -9.23
CA LYS A 192 -19.78 9.85 -9.65
C LYS A 192 -18.29 9.95 -9.27
N GLU A 193 -17.93 9.58 -8.04
CA GLU A 193 -16.54 9.57 -7.56
C GLU A 193 -15.63 8.73 -8.45
N LYS A 194 -16.11 7.53 -8.84
CA LYS A 194 -15.39 6.60 -9.72
C LYS A 194 -15.56 6.90 -11.21
N ASN A 195 -16.28 8.00 -11.55
CA ASN A 195 -16.58 8.39 -12.94
C ASN A 195 -17.32 7.32 -13.75
N ILE A 196 -18.14 6.50 -13.06
CA ILE A 196 -18.96 5.45 -13.65
C ILE A 196 -20.31 6.09 -14.04
N LYS A 197 -20.68 6.00 -15.32
CA LYS A 197 -21.94 6.51 -15.85
C LYS A 197 -22.77 5.33 -16.35
N PRO A 198 -23.78 4.88 -15.59
CA PRO A 198 -24.68 3.83 -16.05
C PRO A 198 -25.38 4.24 -17.35
N GLY A 199 -25.40 3.34 -18.33
CA GLY A 199 -26.13 3.53 -19.58
C GLY A 199 -27.60 3.18 -19.43
N LYS A 200 -28.38 3.41 -20.51
CA LYS A 200 -29.83 3.12 -20.53
C LYS A 200 -30.17 1.64 -20.26
N ASN A 201 -29.25 0.75 -20.63
CA ASN A 201 -29.43 -0.70 -20.50
C ASN A 201 -28.71 -1.25 -19.24
N ASP A 202 -28.16 -0.39 -18.41
CA ASP A 202 -27.49 -0.83 -17.21
C ASP A 202 -28.47 -0.95 -16.05
N THR A 203 -28.32 -2.01 -15.24
CA THR A 203 -29.09 -2.27 -14.04
C THR A 203 -28.20 -2.21 -12.84
N LEU A 204 -28.58 -1.41 -11.86
CA LEU A 204 -27.90 -1.30 -10.57
C LEU A 204 -28.65 -2.16 -9.53
N SER A 205 -27.94 -3.01 -8.78
CA SER A 205 -28.53 -3.92 -7.78
C SER A 205 -29.24 -3.18 -6.64
N VAL A 206 -28.84 -1.94 -6.37
CA VAL A 206 -29.39 -1.09 -5.31
C VAL A 206 -29.63 0.31 -5.84
N GLY A 207 -30.60 1.02 -5.27
CA GLY A 207 -30.94 2.38 -5.74
C GLY A 207 -29.78 3.36 -5.57
N ALA A 208 -29.67 4.34 -6.47
CA ALA A 208 -28.61 5.36 -6.44
C ALA A 208 -28.64 6.22 -5.14
N LEU A 209 -29.78 6.38 -4.50
CA LEU A 209 -29.93 7.11 -3.24
C LEU A 209 -29.67 6.24 -2.00
N THR A 210 -29.42 4.94 -2.17
CA THR A 210 -29.11 4.04 -1.05
C THR A 210 -27.83 4.46 -0.36
N ALA A 211 -27.88 4.56 0.97
CA ALA A 211 -26.72 4.88 1.79
C ALA A 211 -25.69 3.75 1.75
N ILE A 212 -24.42 4.11 1.64
CA ILE A 212 -23.31 3.15 1.65
C ILE A 212 -23.03 2.68 3.08
N SER A 213 -22.83 1.37 3.23
CA SER A 213 -22.38 0.73 4.46
C SER A 213 -21.17 -0.17 4.22
N GLU A 214 -20.43 -0.47 5.30
CA GLU A 214 -19.24 -1.33 5.23
C GLU A 214 -19.61 -2.74 4.73
N GLY A 215 -18.85 -3.25 3.76
CA GLY A 215 -19.07 -4.56 3.15
C GLY A 215 -20.26 -4.64 2.20
N MET A 216 -20.99 -3.56 1.97
CA MET A 216 -22.16 -3.55 1.08
C MET A 216 -21.76 -4.07 -0.30
N LYS A 217 -22.57 -4.98 -0.85
CA LYS A 217 -22.43 -5.45 -2.23
C LYS A 217 -23.22 -4.56 -3.17
N ILE A 218 -22.54 -4.00 -4.17
CA ILE A 218 -23.12 -3.14 -5.20
C ILE A 218 -22.75 -3.75 -6.55
N GLU A 219 -23.75 -4.04 -7.37
CA GLU A 219 -23.56 -4.65 -8.67
C GLU A 219 -24.12 -3.74 -9.77
N LEU A 220 -23.33 -3.48 -10.77
CA LEU A 220 -23.74 -2.78 -11.99
C LEU A 220 -23.59 -3.71 -13.18
N TRP A 221 -24.72 -4.11 -13.75
CA TRP A 221 -24.81 -5.01 -14.89
C TRP A 221 -25.42 -4.30 -16.09
N ARG A 222 -24.94 -4.67 -17.29
CA ARG A 222 -25.58 -4.24 -18.53
C ARG A 222 -26.60 -5.27 -18.96
N ASN A 223 -27.87 -4.86 -19.20
CA ASN A 223 -28.86 -5.74 -19.79
C ASN A 223 -28.53 -5.99 -21.27
N GLY A 224 -28.87 -7.20 -21.75
CA GLY A 224 -28.55 -7.64 -23.09
C GLY A 224 -27.20 -8.37 -23.14
N LYS A 225 -26.68 -8.56 -24.36
CA LYS A 225 -25.45 -9.29 -24.59
C LYS A 225 -24.23 -8.45 -24.23
N GLN A 226 -23.29 -9.06 -23.51
CA GLN A 226 -22.02 -8.46 -23.16
C GLN A 226 -20.92 -9.53 -23.07
N THR A 227 -19.67 -9.11 -23.10
CA THR A 227 -18.51 -9.98 -23.01
C THR A 227 -17.86 -9.83 -21.65
N VAL A 228 -17.61 -10.95 -20.97
CA VAL A 228 -16.94 -11.01 -19.67
C VAL A 228 -15.76 -11.97 -19.75
N THR A 229 -14.59 -11.56 -19.26
CA THR A 229 -13.43 -12.44 -19.14
C THR A 229 -13.22 -12.80 -17.67
N VAL A 230 -13.10 -14.09 -17.39
CA VAL A 230 -12.94 -14.66 -16.05
C VAL A 230 -11.67 -15.49 -16.01
N GLU A 231 -10.88 -15.38 -14.96
CA GLU A 231 -9.78 -16.31 -14.69
C GLU A 231 -10.35 -17.59 -14.07
N GLU A 232 -10.04 -18.73 -14.66
CA GLU A 232 -10.47 -20.06 -14.22
C GLU A 232 -9.28 -20.96 -13.97
N GLU A 233 -9.45 -21.90 -13.03
CA GLU A 233 -8.47 -22.95 -12.80
C GLU A 233 -8.59 -24.05 -13.85
N VAL A 234 -7.46 -24.53 -14.35
CA VAL A 234 -7.37 -25.69 -15.22
C VAL A 234 -6.83 -26.86 -14.41
N ASN A 235 -7.62 -27.93 -14.32
CA ASN A 235 -7.21 -29.11 -13.59
C ASN A 235 -6.03 -29.82 -14.29
N PHE A 236 -5.13 -30.38 -13.51
CA PHE A 236 -4.06 -31.23 -14.02
C PHE A 236 -4.56 -32.63 -14.31
N GLN A 237 -3.86 -33.33 -15.20
CA GLN A 237 -4.06 -34.76 -15.49
C GLN A 237 -3.14 -35.59 -14.59
N THR A 238 -3.61 -36.79 -14.21
CA THR A 238 -2.80 -37.77 -13.49
C THR A 238 -2.35 -38.86 -14.48
N GLU A 239 -1.04 -38.96 -14.66
CA GLU A 239 -0.39 -40.00 -15.43
C GLU A 239 0.02 -41.13 -14.47
N LYS A 240 -0.41 -42.36 -14.75
CA LYS A 240 -0.05 -43.55 -13.97
C LYS A 240 1.06 -44.32 -14.67
N ILE A 241 2.19 -44.51 -14.02
CA ILE A 241 3.31 -45.28 -14.48
C ILE A 241 3.34 -46.61 -13.70
N GLN A 242 3.28 -47.73 -14.43
CA GLN A 242 3.36 -49.05 -13.83
C GLN A 242 4.81 -49.39 -13.49
N ASP A 243 5.05 -49.89 -12.28
CA ASP A 243 6.35 -50.41 -11.82
C ASP A 243 6.23 -51.92 -11.53
N ALA A 244 6.91 -52.74 -12.34
CA ALA A 244 6.91 -54.21 -12.19
C ALA A 244 7.64 -54.67 -10.94
N ASN A 245 8.42 -53.85 -10.25
CA ASN A 245 9.10 -54.16 -9.01
C ASN A 245 8.28 -53.87 -7.75
N LYS A 246 7.14 -53.22 -7.90
CA LYS A 246 6.22 -52.86 -6.80
C LYS A 246 5.00 -53.78 -6.85
N ASP A 247 4.55 -54.24 -5.73
CA ASP A 247 3.39 -55.12 -5.58
C ASP A 247 2.10 -54.43 -6.03
N ILE A 248 1.17 -55.22 -6.59
CA ILE A 248 -0.17 -54.72 -6.98
C ILE A 248 -0.84 -54.07 -5.76
N GLY A 249 -1.36 -52.87 -5.96
CA GLY A 249 -1.95 -52.04 -4.89
C GLY A 249 -1.02 -50.94 -4.33
N HIS A 250 0.30 -51.02 -4.62
CA HIS A 250 1.21 -49.95 -4.29
C HIS A 250 0.87 -48.69 -5.10
N LYS A 251 0.81 -47.54 -4.41
CA LYS A 251 0.60 -46.21 -5.00
C LYS A 251 1.56 -45.22 -4.36
N GLU A 252 2.29 -44.51 -5.20
CA GLU A 252 3.25 -43.50 -4.77
C GLU A 252 3.16 -42.29 -5.70
N ILE A 253 3.06 -41.08 -5.14
CA ILE A 253 3.07 -39.85 -5.94
C ILE A 253 4.52 -39.45 -6.17
N LYS A 254 5.02 -39.66 -7.38
CA LYS A 254 6.37 -39.28 -7.82
C LYS A 254 6.45 -37.76 -8.09
N GLN A 255 5.39 -37.18 -8.62
CA GLN A 255 5.28 -35.76 -8.89
C GLN A 255 3.88 -35.27 -8.53
N VAL A 256 3.80 -34.27 -7.68
CA VAL A 256 2.53 -33.62 -7.33
C VAL A 256 2.06 -32.77 -8.51
N GLY A 257 0.78 -32.88 -8.87
CA GLY A 257 0.16 -32.04 -9.88
C GLY A 257 -0.06 -30.62 -9.38
N GLU A 258 0.06 -29.66 -10.28
CA GLU A 258 -0.31 -28.27 -10.02
C GLU A 258 -1.41 -27.84 -10.99
N LYS A 259 -2.43 -27.16 -10.47
CA LYS A 259 -3.46 -26.57 -11.34
C LYS A 259 -2.89 -25.44 -12.18
N GLY A 260 -3.30 -25.39 -13.43
CA GLY A 260 -3.09 -24.27 -14.32
C GLY A 260 -4.11 -23.17 -14.13
N LYS A 261 -4.00 -22.14 -14.95
CA LYS A 261 -4.94 -21.01 -15.03
C LYS A 261 -5.23 -20.68 -16.48
N ARG A 262 -6.48 -20.33 -16.77
CA ARG A 262 -6.88 -19.81 -18.07
C ARG A 262 -7.75 -18.58 -17.91
N ASN A 263 -7.69 -17.67 -18.87
CA ASN A 263 -8.65 -16.59 -19.02
C ASN A 263 -9.69 -17.05 -20.02
N ALA A 264 -10.91 -17.34 -19.54
CA ALA A 264 -12.04 -17.69 -20.39
C ALA A 264 -12.90 -16.45 -20.64
N THR A 265 -13.22 -16.19 -21.90
CA THR A 265 -14.08 -15.07 -22.32
C THR A 265 -15.43 -15.61 -22.73
N TYR A 266 -16.47 -15.08 -22.10
CA TYR A 266 -17.85 -15.50 -22.32
C TYR A 266 -18.66 -14.36 -22.96
N GLU A 267 -19.50 -14.67 -23.93
CA GLU A 267 -20.66 -13.87 -24.27
C GLU A 267 -21.78 -14.26 -23.28
N ILE A 268 -22.21 -13.30 -22.47
CA ILE A 268 -23.31 -13.50 -21.52
C ILE A 268 -24.48 -12.60 -21.91
N GLU A 269 -25.71 -13.04 -21.63
CA GLU A 269 -26.88 -12.20 -21.75
C GLU A 269 -27.46 -11.94 -20.37
N MET A 270 -27.57 -10.66 -20.03
CA MET A 270 -28.07 -10.19 -18.74
C MET A 270 -29.47 -9.60 -18.86
N LYS A 271 -30.35 -9.92 -17.93
CA LYS A 271 -31.68 -9.31 -17.79
C LYS A 271 -31.95 -9.01 -16.32
N ASN A 272 -32.17 -7.73 -15.99
CA ASN A 272 -32.44 -7.27 -14.63
C ASN A 272 -31.42 -7.77 -13.57
N GLY A 273 -30.13 -7.78 -13.93
CA GLY A 273 -29.08 -8.26 -13.05
C GLY A 273 -28.93 -9.80 -12.98
N ILE A 274 -29.75 -10.54 -13.70
CA ILE A 274 -29.70 -12.00 -13.77
C ILE A 274 -29.07 -12.41 -15.09
N GLU A 275 -28.09 -13.30 -15.05
CA GLU A 275 -27.51 -13.94 -16.23
C GLU A 275 -28.48 -14.99 -16.73
N ILE A 276 -28.97 -14.81 -17.96
CA ILE A 276 -29.95 -15.72 -18.60
C ILE A 276 -29.31 -16.67 -19.62
N SER A 277 -28.11 -16.31 -20.14
CA SER A 277 -27.32 -17.21 -20.98
C SER A 277 -25.82 -16.92 -20.84
N ARG A 278 -25.01 -17.97 -21.04
CA ARG A 278 -23.53 -17.90 -21.06
C ARG A 278 -22.99 -18.81 -22.16
N LYS A 279 -22.11 -18.26 -22.97
CA LYS A 279 -21.42 -19.01 -24.03
C LYS A 279 -19.95 -18.63 -24.04
N GLU A 280 -19.06 -19.60 -23.88
CA GLU A 280 -17.63 -19.38 -24.06
C GLU A 280 -17.33 -19.04 -25.53
N ILE A 281 -16.64 -17.93 -25.77
CA ILE A 281 -16.29 -17.45 -27.12
C ILE A 281 -14.78 -17.48 -27.37
N ALA A 282 -13.97 -17.44 -26.33
CA ALA A 282 -12.53 -17.56 -26.42
C ALA A 282 -11.95 -18.01 -25.07
N SER A 283 -10.81 -18.71 -25.10
CA SER A 283 -10.01 -18.94 -23.90
C SER A 283 -8.51 -18.92 -24.22
N VAL A 284 -7.73 -18.46 -23.24
CA VAL A 284 -6.27 -18.41 -23.32
C VAL A 284 -5.70 -18.94 -22.01
N THR A 285 -4.88 -19.99 -22.12
CA THR A 285 -4.16 -20.54 -20.96
C THR A 285 -3.06 -19.56 -20.54
N THR A 286 -3.09 -19.09 -19.29
CA THR A 286 -2.08 -18.18 -18.74
C THR A 286 -1.04 -18.91 -17.90
N LYS A 287 -1.38 -20.09 -17.37
CA LYS A 287 -0.48 -21.00 -16.68
C LYS A 287 -0.85 -22.43 -17.06
N GLU A 288 0.08 -23.15 -17.68
CA GLU A 288 -0.12 -24.58 -17.99
C GLU A 288 -0.20 -25.40 -16.70
N PRO A 289 -1.14 -26.37 -16.59
CA PRO A 289 -1.19 -27.30 -15.49
C PRO A 289 0.00 -28.28 -15.55
N LYS A 290 0.60 -28.58 -14.40
CA LYS A 290 1.60 -29.64 -14.29
C LYS A 290 0.91 -30.94 -13.93
N LYS A 291 1.14 -31.97 -14.75
CA LYS A 291 0.57 -33.31 -14.51
C LYS A 291 1.08 -33.91 -13.21
N GLN A 292 0.22 -34.65 -12.53
CA GLN A 292 0.61 -35.53 -11.41
C GLN A 292 1.13 -36.84 -12.00
N ILE A 293 2.23 -37.37 -11.47
CA ILE A 293 2.75 -38.68 -11.84
C ILE A 293 2.59 -39.61 -10.64
N GLU A 294 1.79 -40.65 -10.80
CA GLU A 294 1.51 -41.70 -9.81
C GLU A 294 2.17 -43.01 -10.25
N ILE A 295 3.04 -43.57 -9.43
CA ILE A 295 3.60 -44.91 -9.65
C ILE A 295 2.61 -45.90 -9.06
N VAL A 296 2.18 -46.86 -9.87
CA VAL A 296 1.31 -47.96 -9.45
C VAL A 296 2.03 -49.31 -9.59
N GLY A 297 2.00 -50.10 -8.54
CA GLY A 297 2.63 -51.42 -8.60
C GLY A 297 1.94 -52.38 -9.53
N ALA A 298 2.76 -53.12 -10.32
CA ALA A 298 2.28 -54.11 -11.31
C ALA A 298 2.78 -55.51 -11.03
N LYS A 299 3.61 -55.74 -9.96
CA LYS A 299 4.14 -57.01 -9.61
C LYS A 299 3.05 -57.93 -9.06
N SER A 300 2.72 -58.99 -9.81
CA SER A 300 1.81 -60.05 -9.35
C SER A 300 2.50 -60.96 -8.30
N SER A 301 1.84 -61.16 -7.18
CA SER A 301 2.30 -62.07 -6.11
C SER A 301 2.00 -63.54 -6.39
N ASN A 302 1.56 -63.89 -7.64
CA ASN A 302 1.26 -65.24 -7.98
C ASN A 302 2.57 -66.09 -8.05
N THR A 303 3.00 -66.62 -6.95
CA THR A 303 3.84 -67.83 -6.89
C THR A 303 2.99 -68.98 -7.39
N PHE A 304 3.24 -69.40 -8.62
CA PHE A 304 2.65 -70.62 -9.15
C PHE A 304 3.29 -71.82 -8.39
N SER A 305 2.62 -72.30 -7.36
CA SER A 305 3.00 -73.56 -6.71
C SER A 305 2.28 -74.72 -7.40
N GLY A 306 2.64 -75.01 -8.64
CA GLY A 306 2.20 -76.23 -9.35
C GLY A 306 3.25 -77.29 -9.20
N SER A 307 3.00 -78.31 -8.34
CA SER A 307 3.73 -79.57 -8.39
C SER A 307 3.25 -80.33 -9.60
N PHE A 308 4.12 -80.55 -10.56
CA PHE A 308 3.87 -81.58 -11.62
C PHE A 308 4.11 -82.94 -11.00
N ALA A 309 3.02 -83.77 -10.93
CA ALA A 309 3.08 -85.18 -10.61
C ALA A 309 3.42 -85.98 -11.86
#